data_b08e08c1a14723e6485ce09700dd58ec
#
_entry.id   b08e08c1a14723e6485ce09700dd58ec
#
_cell.length_a   1.000
_cell.length_b   1.000
_cell.length_c   1.000
_cell.angle_alpha   90.00
_cell.angle_beta   90.00
_cell.angle_gamma   90.00
#
_symmetry.space_group_name_H-M   'P 1'
#
loop_
_entity.id
_entity.type
_entity.pdbx_description
1 polymer ?
#
loop_
_entity_poly.entity_id
_entity_poly.type
_entity_poly.pdbx_seq_one_letter_code
_entity_poly.pdbx_strand_id
1 'polypeptide(L)' 'TLIITGVTTNCCCESTARSAFEFDYKVAFTSDGTAAFEQKLHEATLGSIRELFGRVLTVDEVIRELNE' A
#
# COMPACT_ATOMS: atom_id res chain seq x y z
N THR A 1 12.51 1.38 3.08
CA THR A 1 11.04 1.43 3.12
C THR A 1 10.51 2.06 1.84
N LEU A 2 9.54 1.42 1.23
CA LEU A 2 8.85 1.94 0.06
C LEU A 2 7.44 2.39 0.44
N ILE A 3 7.08 3.58 0.00
CA ILE A 3 5.75 4.13 0.19
C ILE A 3 5.00 3.99 -1.13
N ILE A 4 3.88 3.27 -1.11
CA ILE A 4 3.11 2.99 -2.31
C ILE A 4 1.92 3.94 -2.41
N THR A 5 1.85 4.67 -3.51
CA THR A 5 0.73 5.58 -3.82
C THR A 5 0.35 5.41 -5.28
N GLY A 6 -0.76 6.02 -5.67
CA GLY A 6 -1.19 6.09 -7.07
C GLY A 6 -2.29 5.12 -7.40
N VAL A 7 -2.35 4.71 -8.64
CA VAL A 7 -3.39 3.82 -9.16
C VAL A 7 -2.76 2.72 -10.03
N THR A 8 -3.31 1.57 -10.11
CA THR A 8 -4.55 1.10 -9.50
C THR A 8 -4.20 0.21 -8.30
N THR A 9 -4.95 0.34 -7.21
CA THR A 9 -4.68 -0.37 -5.95
C THR A 9 -4.46 -1.87 -6.16
N ASN A 10 -5.38 -2.52 -6.85
CA ASN A 10 -5.36 -3.98 -7.02
C ASN A 10 -4.63 -4.45 -8.28
N CYS A 11 -3.84 -3.60 -8.88
CA CYS A 11 -3.08 -3.92 -10.08
C CYS A 11 -1.63 -3.49 -9.90
N CYS A 12 -1.26 -2.32 -10.42
CA CYS A 12 0.13 -1.83 -10.36
C CYS A 12 0.62 -1.63 -8.93
N CYS A 13 -0.22 -1.09 -8.06
CA CYS A 13 0.16 -0.83 -6.69
C CYS A 13 0.39 -2.14 -5.94
N GLU A 14 -0.51 -3.09 -6.05
CA GLU A 14 -0.37 -4.39 -5.41
C GLU A 14 0.84 -5.14 -5.95
N SER A 15 1.04 -5.15 -7.26
CA SER A 15 2.19 -5.82 -7.88
C SER A 15 3.51 -5.24 -7.40
N THR A 16 3.59 -3.92 -7.30
CA THR A 16 4.78 -3.25 -6.80
C THR A 16 5.05 -3.63 -5.34
N ALA A 17 4.01 -3.65 -4.52
CA ALA A 17 4.13 -4.03 -3.11
C ALA A 17 4.63 -5.46 -2.95
N ARG A 18 4.09 -6.40 -3.73
CA ARG A 18 4.50 -7.80 -3.68
C ARG A 18 5.96 -7.95 -4.10
N SER A 19 6.37 -7.27 -5.16
CA SER A 19 7.76 -7.31 -5.61
C SER A 19 8.70 -6.71 -4.57
N ALA A 20 8.31 -5.59 -3.98
CA ALA A 20 9.11 -4.94 -2.93
C ALA A 20 9.29 -5.87 -1.74
N PHE A 21 8.25 -6.57 -1.34
CA PHE A 21 8.31 -7.54 -0.25
C PHE A 21 9.31 -8.66 -0.57
N GLU A 22 9.29 -9.16 -1.81
CA GLU A 22 10.21 -10.23 -2.23
C GLU A 22 11.67 -9.78 -2.22
N PHE A 23 11.93 -8.50 -2.44
CA PHE A 23 13.27 -7.92 -2.38
C PHE A 23 13.62 -7.38 -0.99
N ASP A 24 12.86 -7.76 0.03
CA ASP A 24 13.10 -7.40 1.43
C ASP A 24 12.94 -5.93 1.76
N TYR A 25 12.23 -5.16 0.94
CA TYR A 25 11.85 -3.80 1.31
C TYR A 25 10.69 -3.82 2.28
N LYS A 26 10.72 -2.92 3.23
CA LYS A 26 9.55 -2.67 4.07
C LYS A 26 8.55 -1.85 3.27
N VAL A 27 7.28 -2.26 3.30
CA VAL A 27 6.24 -1.63 2.50
C VAL A 27 5.28 -0.84 3.38
N ALA A 28 5.04 0.41 3.02
CA ALA A 28 4.00 1.25 3.59
C ALA A 28 3.00 1.56 2.47
N PHE A 29 1.88 0.87 2.47
CA PHE A 29 0.86 0.99 1.43
C PHE A 29 -0.20 1.98 1.90
N THR A 30 -0.46 3.02 1.10
CA THR A 30 -1.40 4.07 1.53
C THR A 30 -2.83 3.69 1.19
N SER A 31 -3.72 3.76 2.19
CA SER A 31 -5.12 3.40 2.01
C SER A 31 -5.89 4.46 1.23
N ASP A 32 -5.59 5.72 1.47
CA ASP A 32 -6.25 6.85 0.79
C ASP A 32 -5.38 7.51 -0.27
N GLY A 33 -4.13 7.08 -0.41
CA GLY A 33 -3.24 7.52 -1.48
C GLY A 33 -3.28 6.60 -2.69
N THR A 34 -4.07 5.53 -2.65
CA THR A 34 -4.28 4.61 -3.77
C THR A 34 -5.77 4.53 -4.09
N ALA A 35 -6.11 4.13 -5.30
CA ALA A 35 -7.50 4.02 -5.71
C ALA A 35 -7.67 2.88 -6.71
N ALA A 36 -8.85 2.29 -6.74
CA ALA A 36 -9.21 1.24 -7.67
C ALA A 36 -10.56 1.57 -8.31
N PHE A 37 -10.91 0.85 -9.38
CA PHE A 37 -12.18 1.07 -10.05
C PHE A 37 -13.39 0.64 -9.20
N GLU A 38 -13.19 -0.34 -8.33
CA GLU A 38 -14.23 -0.81 -7.43
C GLU A 38 -13.73 -0.80 -5.99
N GLN A 39 -14.59 -0.33 -5.08
CA GLN A 39 -14.24 -0.26 -3.66
C GLN A 39 -13.92 -1.64 -3.07
N LYS A 40 -14.66 -2.66 -3.50
CA LYS A 40 -14.42 -4.02 -3.01
C LYS A 40 -13.01 -4.51 -3.34
N LEU A 41 -12.53 -4.22 -4.55
CA LEU A 41 -11.19 -4.62 -4.97
C LEU A 41 -10.14 -3.84 -4.20
N HIS A 42 -10.38 -2.57 -3.96
CA HIS A 42 -9.50 -1.73 -3.17
C HIS A 42 -9.35 -2.29 -1.74
N GLU A 43 -10.46 -2.57 -1.09
CA GLU A 43 -10.45 -3.07 0.29
C GLU A 43 -9.84 -4.47 0.38
N ALA A 44 -10.10 -5.34 -0.60
CA ALA A 44 -9.51 -6.66 -0.61
C ALA A 44 -7.99 -6.61 -0.70
N THR A 45 -7.47 -5.73 -1.55
CA THR A 45 -6.03 -5.53 -1.69
C THR A 45 -5.42 -5.00 -0.41
N LEU A 46 -6.05 -3.99 0.22
CA LEU A 46 -5.56 -3.44 1.48
C LEU A 46 -5.49 -4.52 2.55
N GLY A 47 -6.49 -5.40 2.60
CA GLY A 47 -6.50 -6.52 3.53
C GLY A 47 -5.33 -7.48 3.30
N SER A 48 -5.08 -7.85 2.05
CA SER A 48 -3.98 -8.74 1.70
C SER A 48 -2.62 -8.13 2.04
N ILE A 49 -2.44 -6.85 1.74
CA ILE A 49 -1.20 -6.15 2.05
C ILE A 49 -0.97 -6.13 3.56
N ARG A 50 -2.01 -5.79 4.32
CA ARG A 50 -1.91 -5.71 5.78
C ARG A 50 -1.52 -7.04 6.41
N GLU A 51 -2.07 -8.13 5.91
CA GLU A 51 -1.80 -9.45 6.48
C GLU A 51 -0.46 -10.05 6.08
N LEU A 52 -0.03 -9.80 4.85
CA LEU A 52 1.05 -10.58 4.25
C LEU A 52 2.29 -9.78 3.86
N PHE A 53 2.13 -8.53 3.44
CA PHE A 53 3.21 -7.83 2.75
C PHE A 53 3.73 -6.57 3.39
N GLY A 54 2.97 -5.93 4.25
CA GLY A 54 3.42 -4.68 4.82
C GLY A 54 2.40 -3.99 5.70
N ARG A 55 2.57 -2.69 5.84
CA ARG A 55 1.68 -1.85 6.65
C ARG A 55 0.72 -1.09 5.75
N VAL A 56 -0.49 -0.90 6.21
CA VAL A 56 -1.48 -0.07 5.53
C VAL A 56 -1.70 1.17 6.39
N LEU A 57 -1.41 2.32 5.82
CA LEU A 57 -1.45 3.62 6.52
C LEU A 57 -2.21 4.63 5.69
N THR A 58 -2.77 5.66 6.34
CA THR A 58 -3.28 6.80 5.60
C THR A 58 -2.10 7.68 5.18
N VAL A 59 -2.30 8.56 4.20
CA VAL A 59 -1.28 9.51 3.78
C VAL A 59 -0.84 10.37 4.97
N ASP A 60 -1.80 10.84 5.80
CA ASP A 60 -1.48 11.63 6.97
C ASP A 60 -0.60 10.88 7.95
N GLU A 61 -0.85 9.60 8.16
CA GLU A 61 -0.02 8.78 9.03
C GLU A 61 1.40 8.65 8.51
N VAL A 62 1.55 8.46 7.19
CA VAL A 62 2.87 8.38 6.56
C VAL A 62 3.63 9.70 6.75
N ILE A 63 2.97 10.82 6.47
CA ILE A 63 3.59 12.13 6.63
C ILE A 63 4.04 12.36 8.07
N ARG A 64 3.21 11.96 9.02
CA ARG A 64 3.53 12.10 10.45
C ARG A 64 4.78 11.29 10.81
N GLU A 65 4.88 10.06 10.33
CA GLU A 65 6.04 9.23 10.60
C GLU A 65 7.31 9.77 9.97
N LEU A 66 7.22 10.36 8.77
CA LEU A 66 8.37 10.95 8.09
C LEU A 66 8.92 12.17 8.84
N ASN A 67 8.08 12.83 9.62
CA ASN A 67 8.47 14.04 10.37
C ASN A 67 8.93 13.75 11.80
N GLU A 68 8.98 12.51 12.20
CA GLU A 68 9.45 12.11 13.53
C GLU A 68 10.97 11.99 13.62
#